data_233bd5cf2caa954f531878a9052c283b
#
_entry.id   233bd5cf2caa954f531878a9052c283b
#
_cell.length_a   1.000
_cell.length_b   1.000
_cell.length_c   1.000
_cell.angle_alpha   90.00
_cell.angle_beta   90.00
_cell.angle_gamma   90.00
#
_symmetry.space_group_name_H-M   'P 1'
#
loop_
_entity.id
_entity.type
_entity.pdbx_description
1 polymer ?
#
loop_
_entity_poly.entity_id
_entity_poly.type
_entity_poly.pdbx_seq_one_letter_code
_entity_poly.pdbx_strand_id
1 'polypeptide(L)'
;MFHSVYLDAELCIGCTTCIKHCPTQAIRVRLGKAQIMEERCIDCGECIRVCPKGAKKSVSDPLALMDGFDIKVALPAPSLYGQFGGDFSPQRVFEALRVVSFDEVFDVAWGARILTDAVSQALPNLAKGSGSVISSACPVVVRLIQLRFPSLIPNLLPFLPPVEVAARNVRTYFRTHGRAAAPSDLSFEVRDEPRIGIFFISPCTSKVTAIRSPLGYSKSEVDAVFSFQDIFTSLKAALAGGAKVLGTGRKQLFPRMAGLGRGFGWARSDGELEALSLPGAVSVDGISNVIALFEELDNGKLTDIPYIEALACPGGCVGGPMAVANPHVARTTIKAISRLESADSEIRAQGFSLAWEFSVPPKPVMVLHRDMAEALAMAESMETIAKELPGLDCGACGAPDCRALAEDIVKGLARKEDCLIRMREQGCLQKDA
;
A
#
# COMPACT_ATOMS: atom_id res chain seq x y z
N MET A 1 -9.29 6.20 13.58
CA MET A 1 -8.52 6.35 12.29
C MET A 1 -9.28 5.56 11.22
N PHE A 2 -9.32 6.00 9.97
CA PHE A 2 -9.90 5.19 8.89
C PHE A 2 -8.99 4.00 8.55
N HIS A 3 -9.58 2.83 8.34
CA HIS A 3 -8.93 1.63 7.86
C HIS A 3 -9.65 1.08 6.63
N SER A 4 -8.87 0.61 5.68
CA SER A 4 -9.38 0.04 4.42
C SER A 4 -9.53 -1.48 4.45
N VAL A 5 -9.20 -2.11 5.58
CA VAL A 5 -9.39 -3.56 5.81
C VAL A 5 -10.45 -3.77 6.88
N TYR A 6 -11.46 -4.56 6.58
CA TYR A 6 -12.54 -4.86 7.54
C TYR A 6 -12.89 -6.35 7.59
N LEU A 7 -13.73 -6.72 8.54
CA LEU A 7 -14.28 -8.07 8.68
C LEU A 7 -15.74 -8.10 8.28
N ASP A 8 -16.09 -9.01 7.38
CA ASP A 8 -17.44 -9.51 7.19
C ASP A 8 -17.67 -10.62 8.22
N ALA A 9 -18.39 -10.28 9.29
CA ALA A 9 -18.58 -11.18 10.42
C ALA A 9 -19.43 -12.42 10.08
N GLU A 10 -20.31 -12.34 9.07
CA GLU A 10 -21.14 -13.47 8.66
C GLU A 10 -20.31 -14.59 8.03
N LEU A 11 -19.30 -14.23 7.25
CA LEU A 11 -18.40 -15.17 6.60
C LEU A 11 -17.29 -15.70 7.53
N CYS A 12 -17.04 -15.03 8.64
CA CYS A 12 -15.95 -15.41 9.55
C CYS A 12 -16.31 -16.64 10.38
N ILE A 13 -15.46 -17.66 10.34
CA ILE A 13 -15.61 -18.91 11.11
C ILE A 13 -14.64 -19.04 12.29
N GLY A 14 -13.85 -18.01 12.59
CA GLY A 14 -12.89 -18.02 13.71
C GLY A 14 -11.69 -18.96 13.53
N CYS A 15 -11.31 -19.32 12.31
CA CYS A 15 -10.27 -20.31 11.99
C CYS A 15 -8.82 -19.92 12.38
N THR A 16 -8.60 -18.75 12.95
CA THR A 16 -7.29 -18.22 13.41
C THR A 16 -6.21 -17.99 12.33
N THR A 17 -6.43 -18.34 11.06
CA THR A 17 -5.44 -18.17 9.99
C THR A 17 -4.93 -16.72 9.90
N CYS A 18 -5.83 -15.73 9.96
CA CYS A 18 -5.45 -14.32 9.83
C CYS A 18 -4.59 -13.79 10.98
N ILE A 19 -4.71 -14.33 12.21
CA ILE A 19 -3.89 -13.90 13.35
C ILE A 19 -2.44 -14.33 13.19
N LYS A 20 -2.20 -15.48 12.58
CA LYS A 20 -0.86 -16.04 12.34
C LYS A 20 -0.07 -15.28 11.28
N HIS A 21 -0.76 -14.62 10.36
CA HIS A 21 -0.14 -13.91 9.24
C HIS A 21 -0.15 -12.38 9.43
N CYS A 22 -0.67 -11.90 10.56
CA CYS A 22 -0.71 -10.45 10.79
C CYS A 22 0.66 -9.93 11.25
N PRO A 23 1.35 -9.08 10.45
CA PRO A 23 2.73 -8.66 10.72
C PRO A 23 2.87 -7.76 11.96
N THR A 24 1.77 -7.15 12.38
CA THR A 24 1.70 -6.24 13.54
C THR A 24 0.87 -6.82 14.69
N GLN A 25 0.49 -8.10 14.58
CA GLN A 25 -0.36 -8.76 15.58
C GLN A 25 -1.66 -7.99 15.89
N ALA A 26 -2.20 -7.30 14.88
CA ALA A 26 -3.40 -6.46 15.00
C ALA A 26 -4.71 -7.26 15.06
N ILE A 27 -4.67 -8.58 15.10
CA ILE A 27 -5.88 -9.39 15.04
C ILE A 27 -5.95 -10.33 16.25
N ARG A 28 -7.14 -10.42 16.83
CA ARG A 28 -7.51 -11.44 17.82
C ARG A 28 -8.73 -12.21 17.33
N VAL A 29 -8.90 -13.45 17.77
CA VAL A 29 -10.16 -14.19 17.59
C VAL A 29 -10.81 -14.30 18.97
N ARG A 30 -12.01 -13.78 19.11
CA ARG A 30 -12.81 -13.83 20.34
C ARG A 30 -14.23 -14.21 19.98
N LEU A 31 -14.84 -15.07 20.79
CA LEU A 31 -16.21 -15.56 20.55
C LEU A 31 -16.42 -16.10 19.13
N GLY A 32 -15.43 -16.81 18.58
CA GLY A 32 -15.48 -17.41 17.25
C GLY A 32 -15.38 -16.42 16.08
N LYS A 33 -15.07 -15.13 16.32
CA LYS A 33 -14.92 -14.10 15.29
C LYS A 33 -13.59 -13.36 15.41
N ALA A 34 -13.01 -13.01 14.26
CA ALA A 34 -11.81 -12.18 14.26
C ALA A 34 -12.17 -10.72 14.59
N GLN A 35 -11.33 -10.06 15.37
CA GLN A 35 -11.42 -8.64 15.70
C GLN A 35 -10.12 -7.96 15.30
N ILE A 36 -10.19 -6.77 14.69
CA ILE A 36 -9.02 -5.99 14.29
C ILE A 36 -8.81 -4.88 15.30
N MET A 37 -7.61 -4.82 15.89
CA MET A 37 -7.16 -3.69 16.70
C MET A 37 -6.68 -2.60 15.74
N GLU A 38 -7.46 -1.53 15.63
CA GLU A 38 -7.25 -0.46 14.65
C GLU A 38 -5.89 0.23 14.84
N GLU A 39 -5.48 0.46 16.08
CA GLU A 39 -4.22 1.12 16.38
C GLU A 39 -2.98 0.36 15.88
N ARG A 40 -3.09 -0.96 15.70
CA ARG A 40 -2.02 -1.84 15.21
C ARG A 40 -2.15 -2.17 13.72
N CYS A 41 -3.30 -1.92 13.12
CA CYS A 41 -3.52 -2.24 11.71
C CYS A 41 -2.74 -1.28 10.80
N ILE A 42 -1.97 -1.83 9.86
CA ILE A 42 -1.23 -1.08 8.83
C ILE A 42 -1.84 -1.23 7.43
N ASP A 43 -3.02 -1.79 7.34
CA ASP A 43 -3.77 -2.03 6.11
C ASP A 43 -2.98 -2.77 5.02
N CYS A 44 -2.09 -3.68 5.40
CA CYS A 44 -1.25 -4.45 4.45
C CYS A 44 -2.07 -5.43 3.60
N GLY A 45 -3.28 -5.81 4.05
CA GLY A 45 -4.15 -6.75 3.37
C GLY A 45 -3.70 -8.20 3.40
N GLU A 46 -2.68 -8.57 4.21
CA GLU A 46 -2.24 -9.96 4.31
C GLU A 46 -3.36 -10.87 4.82
N CYS A 47 -4.15 -10.40 5.77
CA CYS A 47 -5.32 -11.13 6.27
C CYS A 47 -6.42 -11.35 5.21
N ILE A 48 -6.46 -10.54 4.14
CA ILE A 48 -7.37 -10.74 3.00
C ILE A 48 -6.87 -11.92 2.17
N ARG A 49 -5.57 -11.97 1.86
CA ARG A 49 -4.95 -13.03 1.05
C ARG A 49 -5.12 -14.42 1.68
N VAL A 50 -4.92 -14.50 3.00
CA VAL A 50 -4.89 -15.79 3.70
C VAL A 50 -6.26 -16.25 4.20
N CYS A 51 -7.32 -15.44 4.06
CA CYS A 51 -8.65 -15.81 4.57
C CYS A 51 -9.34 -16.85 3.68
N PRO A 52 -9.49 -18.12 4.13
CA PRO A 52 -10.05 -19.19 3.29
C PRO A 52 -11.55 -18.99 2.99
N LYS A 53 -12.22 -18.12 3.76
CA LYS A 53 -13.65 -17.81 3.61
C LYS A 53 -13.90 -16.44 2.97
N GLY A 54 -12.87 -15.69 2.60
CA GLY A 54 -13.03 -14.33 2.08
C GLY A 54 -13.71 -13.36 3.05
N ALA A 55 -13.66 -13.67 4.37
CA ALA A 55 -14.29 -12.85 5.40
C ALA A 55 -13.55 -11.53 5.67
N LYS A 56 -12.24 -11.46 5.35
CA LYS A 56 -11.49 -10.21 5.37
C LYS A 56 -11.62 -9.55 4.00
N LYS A 57 -12.04 -8.30 3.99
CA LYS A 57 -12.34 -7.55 2.77
C LYS A 57 -11.63 -6.19 2.77
N SER A 58 -11.47 -5.62 1.58
CA SER A 58 -10.98 -4.25 1.38
C SER A 58 -12.15 -3.29 1.16
N VAL A 59 -11.94 -2.03 1.56
CA VAL A 59 -12.80 -0.90 1.19
C VAL A 59 -12.07 -0.11 0.11
N SER A 60 -12.78 0.22 -0.98
CA SER A 60 -12.46 1.24 -1.97
C SER A 60 -13.62 2.23 -2.06
N ASP A 61 -13.40 3.36 -2.71
CA ASP A 61 -14.45 4.34 -2.88
C ASP A 61 -15.46 3.88 -3.95
N PRO A 62 -16.74 4.19 -3.82
CA PRO A 62 -17.73 3.84 -4.83
C PRO A 62 -17.54 4.68 -6.11
N LEU A 63 -17.68 4.05 -7.29
CA LEU A 63 -17.55 4.71 -8.58
C LEU A 63 -18.50 5.90 -8.76
N ALA A 64 -19.65 5.88 -8.10
CA ALA A 64 -20.64 6.97 -8.11
C ALA A 64 -20.09 8.31 -7.60
N LEU A 65 -18.96 8.31 -6.83
CA LEU A 65 -18.31 9.57 -6.45
C LEU A 65 -17.84 10.40 -7.65
N MET A 66 -17.60 9.77 -8.80
CA MET A 66 -17.22 10.47 -10.03
C MET A 66 -18.30 11.45 -10.50
N ASP A 67 -19.57 11.19 -10.21
CA ASP A 67 -20.69 12.01 -10.67
C ASP A 67 -20.67 13.43 -10.06
N GLY A 68 -19.92 13.60 -8.98
CA GLY A 68 -19.69 14.89 -8.34
C GLY A 68 -18.73 15.84 -9.07
N PHE A 69 -18.07 15.41 -10.16
CA PHE A 69 -17.01 16.15 -10.83
C PHE A 69 -17.33 16.39 -12.31
N ASP A 70 -16.90 17.55 -12.80
CA ASP A 70 -17.14 17.98 -14.18
C ASP A 70 -16.07 17.40 -15.13
N ILE A 71 -14.83 17.22 -14.66
CA ILE A 71 -13.73 16.57 -15.38
C ILE A 71 -13.17 15.44 -14.50
N LYS A 72 -13.10 14.23 -15.05
CA LYS A 72 -12.68 13.00 -14.38
C LYS A 72 -11.34 12.54 -14.90
N VAL A 73 -10.30 12.64 -14.07
CA VAL A 73 -8.95 12.23 -14.42
C VAL A 73 -8.60 10.92 -13.74
N ALA A 74 -8.35 9.86 -14.51
CA ALA A 74 -7.83 8.61 -13.98
C ALA A 74 -6.33 8.67 -13.73
N LEU A 75 -5.90 8.19 -12.57
CA LEU A 75 -4.50 7.92 -12.24
C LEU A 75 -4.32 6.39 -12.12
N PRO A 76 -4.05 5.64 -13.22
CA PRO A 76 -3.80 4.22 -13.12
C PRO A 76 -2.45 3.95 -12.43
N ALA A 77 -2.45 3.05 -11.42
CA ALA A 77 -1.20 2.51 -10.90
C ALA A 77 -0.51 1.71 -12.02
N PRO A 78 0.82 1.79 -12.16
CA PRO A 78 1.56 1.07 -13.20
C PRO A 78 1.33 -0.45 -13.16
N SER A 79 1.00 -1.01 -12.00
CA SER A 79 0.64 -2.43 -11.83
C SER A 79 -0.65 -2.84 -12.54
N LEU A 80 -1.52 -1.89 -12.95
CA LEU A 80 -2.74 -2.18 -13.69
C LEU A 80 -2.44 -2.83 -15.04
N TYR A 81 -1.39 -2.38 -15.71
CA TYR A 81 -1.01 -2.89 -17.03
C TYR A 81 -0.55 -4.36 -17.02
N GLY A 82 -0.14 -4.85 -15.86
CA GLY A 82 0.20 -6.27 -15.66
C GLY A 82 -1.02 -7.19 -15.41
N GLN A 83 -2.23 -6.63 -15.24
CA GLN A 83 -3.40 -7.43 -14.85
C GLN A 83 -4.08 -8.17 -16.02
N PHE A 84 -3.64 -7.95 -17.25
CA PHE A 84 -4.28 -8.48 -18.46
C PHE A 84 -3.41 -9.54 -19.17
N GLY A 85 -2.42 -10.13 -18.52
CA GLY A 85 -1.62 -11.24 -19.03
C GLY A 85 -0.72 -10.93 -20.24
N GLY A 86 -0.55 -9.65 -20.59
CA GLY A 86 0.25 -9.23 -21.76
C GLY A 86 -0.52 -9.22 -23.08
N ASP A 87 -1.80 -9.58 -23.10
CA ASP A 87 -2.65 -9.60 -24.29
C ASP A 87 -2.90 -8.21 -24.88
N PHE A 88 -2.73 -7.16 -24.05
CA PHE A 88 -2.99 -5.78 -24.43
C PHE A 88 -1.79 -4.88 -24.13
N SER A 89 -1.47 -4.03 -25.11
CA SER A 89 -0.44 -3.01 -24.92
C SER A 89 -0.89 -1.97 -23.87
N PRO A 90 0.05 -1.32 -23.15
CA PRO A 90 -0.28 -0.25 -22.22
C PRO A 90 -1.13 0.85 -22.86
N GLN A 91 -0.87 1.20 -24.11
CA GLN A 91 -1.65 2.18 -24.85
C GLN A 91 -3.14 1.78 -24.99
N ARG A 92 -3.42 0.51 -25.23
CA ARG A 92 -4.82 0.02 -25.31
C ARG A 92 -5.53 0.07 -23.97
N VAL A 93 -4.84 -0.25 -22.88
CA VAL A 93 -5.40 -0.14 -21.51
C VAL A 93 -5.69 1.33 -21.18
N PHE A 94 -4.80 2.23 -21.55
CA PHE A 94 -4.96 3.67 -21.41
C PHE A 94 -6.20 4.18 -22.17
N GLU A 95 -6.36 3.76 -23.42
CA GLU A 95 -7.52 4.13 -24.24
C GLU A 95 -8.83 3.54 -23.72
N ALA A 96 -8.80 2.31 -23.20
CA ALA A 96 -9.95 1.67 -22.61
C ALA A 96 -10.44 2.38 -21.33
N LEU A 97 -9.55 2.96 -20.51
CA LEU A 97 -9.93 3.79 -19.37
C LEU A 97 -10.78 4.99 -19.80
N ARG A 98 -10.46 5.63 -20.93
CA ARG A 98 -11.27 6.74 -21.47
C ARG A 98 -12.65 6.28 -21.95
N VAL A 99 -12.77 5.04 -22.41
CA VAL A 99 -14.08 4.44 -22.78
C VAL A 99 -14.93 4.12 -21.57
N VAL A 100 -14.30 3.77 -20.43
CA VAL A 100 -15.00 3.32 -19.20
C VAL A 100 -15.55 4.48 -18.35
N SER A 101 -15.35 5.75 -18.69
CA SER A 101 -15.94 6.92 -18.02
C SER A 101 -14.94 7.97 -17.51
N PHE A 102 -13.67 7.90 -17.89
CA PHE A 102 -12.72 8.95 -17.55
C PHE A 102 -12.51 9.89 -18.76
N ASP A 103 -12.55 11.18 -18.49
CA ASP A 103 -12.32 12.19 -19.53
C ASP A 103 -10.84 12.25 -19.92
N GLU A 104 -9.95 12.13 -18.93
CA GLU A 104 -8.50 12.12 -19.12
C GLU A 104 -7.84 11.01 -18.30
N VAL A 105 -6.65 10.61 -18.72
CA VAL A 105 -5.81 9.63 -18.02
C VAL A 105 -4.41 10.21 -17.87
N PHE A 106 -3.89 10.21 -16.64
CA PHE A 106 -2.53 10.61 -16.34
C PHE A 106 -1.83 9.50 -15.57
N ASP A 107 -0.80 8.89 -16.15
CA ASP A 107 -0.18 7.70 -15.58
C ASP A 107 0.66 7.99 -14.34
N VAL A 108 0.50 7.17 -13.30
CA VAL A 108 1.32 7.27 -12.08
C VAL A 108 2.80 6.93 -12.34
N ALA A 109 3.11 6.18 -13.42
CA ALA A 109 4.48 5.93 -13.87
C ALA A 109 5.25 7.23 -14.12
N TRP A 110 4.56 8.30 -14.49
CA TRP A 110 5.15 9.63 -14.65
C TRP A 110 5.68 10.17 -13.32
N GLY A 111 4.92 10.05 -12.23
CA GLY A 111 5.37 10.41 -10.87
C GLY A 111 6.57 9.57 -10.41
N ALA A 112 6.55 8.28 -10.70
CA ALA A 112 7.68 7.39 -10.41
C ALA A 112 8.95 7.77 -11.19
N ARG A 113 8.81 8.17 -12.45
CA ARG A 113 9.94 8.64 -13.28
C ARG A 113 10.58 9.91 -12.70
N ILE A 114 9.76 10.89 -12.32
CA ILE A 114 10.26 12.11 -11.66
C ILE A 114 11.01 11.80 -10.37
N LEU A 115 10.45 10.89 -9.57
CA LEU A 115 11.07 10.49 -8.31
C LEU A 115 12.40 9.77 -8.55
N THR A 116 12.52 8.95 -9.60
CA THR A 116 13.80 8.31 -9.95
C THR A 116 14.90 9.36 -10.09
N ASP A 117 14.65 10.44 -10.83
CA ASP A 117 15.64 11.49 -11.04
C ASP A 117 15.94 12.27 -9.76
N ALA A 118 14.90 12.58 -8.96
CA ALA A 118 15.05 13.29 -7.69
C ALA A 118 15.80 12.47 -6.62
N VAL A 119 15.50 11.18 -6.50
CA VAL A 119 16.19 10.25 -5.59
C VAL A 119 17.64 10.10 -5.99
N SER A 120 17.95 9.90 -7.27
CA SER A 120 19.32 9.79 -7.76
C SER A 120 20.17 11.01 -7.40
N GLN A 121 19.58 12.21 -7.43
CA GLN A 121 20.26 13.46 -7.04
C GLN A 121 20.41 13.62 -5.53
N ALA A 122 19.45 13.20 -4.74
CA ALA A 122 19.44 13.38 -3.28
C ALA A 122 20.24 12.30 -2.54
N LEU A 123 20.29 11.08 -3.06
CA LEU A 123 20.83 9.90 -2.38
C LEU A 123 22.29 10.08 -1.89
N PRO A 124 23.24 10.69 -2.65
CA PRO A 124 24.61 10.87 -2.16
C PRO A 124 24.72 11.69 -0.87
N ASN A 125 23.75 12.56 -0.60
CA ASN A 125 23.72 13.38 0.61
C ASN A 125 22.98 12.66 1.75
N LEU A 126 21.89 11.96 1.45
CA LEU A 126 21.09 11.22 2.43
C LEU A 126 21.89 10.05 3.05
N ALA A 127 22.58 9.28 2.22
CA ALA A 127 23.38 8.14 2.66
C ALA A 127 24.54 8.52 3.61
N LYS A 128 25.07 9.75 3.51
CA LYS A 128 26.13 10.23 4.42
C LYS A 128 25.64 10.46 5.85
N GLY A 129 24.35 10.71 6.04
CA GLY A 129 23.78 11.10 7.35
C GLY A 129 23.16 9.94 8.13
N SER A 130 22.55 8.97 7.45
CA SER A 130 21.71 7.95 8.09
C SER A 130 22.15 6.49 7.81
N GLY A 131 23.23 6.27 7.04
CA GLY A 131 23.57 4.93 6.58
C GLY A 131 22.64 4.48 5.44
N SER A 132 21.95 3.34 5.59
CA SER A 132 21.01 2.83 4.58
C SER A 132 19.81 3.76 4.43
N VAL A 133 19.41 4.06 3.19
CA VAL A 133 18.16 4.79 2.88
C VAL A 133 17.07 3.80 2.49
N ILE A 134 15.89 3.91 3.08
CA ILE A 134 14.75 3.01 2.83
C ILE A 134 13.69 3.73 1.99
N SER A 135 13.26 3.13 0.90
CA SER A 135 12.16 3.66 0.06
C SER A 135 10.87 3.86 0.85
N SER A 136 10.26 5.03 0.72
CA SER A 136 8.97 5.38 1.32
C SER A 136 7.77 5.17 0.39
N ALA A 137 7.98 4.60 -0.81
CA ALA A 137 6.94 4.42 -1.82
C ALA A 137 5.80 3.48 -1.37
N CYS A 138 6.09 2.54 -0.45
CA CYS A 138 5.13 1.62 0.12
C CYS A 138 4.61 2.12 1.48
N PRO A 139 3.33 2.57 1.59
CA PRO A 139 2.78 3.07 2.87
C PRO A 139 2.69 1.99 3.95
N VAL A 140 2.62 0.70 3.59
CA VAL A 140 2.69 -0.41 4.55
C VAL A 140 4.04 -0.45 5.24
N VAL A 141 5.12 -0.28 4.47
CA VAL A 141 6.50 -0.26 4.98
C VAL A 141 6.71 0.92 5.91
N VAL A 142 6.27 2.12 5.53
CA VAL A 142 6.36 3.31 6.38
C VAL A 142 5.61 3.10 7.70
N ARG A 143 4.38 2.57 7.66
CA ARG A 143 3.60 2.28 8.87
C ARG A 143 4.19 1.15 9.70
N LEU A 144 4.78 0.13 9.07
CA LEU A 144 5.49 -0.93 9.79
C LEU A 144 6.68 -0.36 10.57
N ILE A 145 7.46 0.54 9.95
CA ILE A 145 8.58 1.23 10.60
C ILE A 145 8.07 2.06 11.78
N GLN A 146 7.02 2.87 11.61
CA GLN A 146 6.43 3.65 12.71
C GLN A 146 6.02 2.79 13.93
N LEU A 147 5.51 1.57 13.67
CA LEU A 147 4.99 0.71 14.73
C LEU A 147 6.06 -0.18 15.36
N ARG A 148 6.91 -0.83 14.55
CA ARG A 148 7.82 -1.88 15.01
C ARG A 148 9.28 -1.49 15.03
N PHE A 149 9.69 -0.56 14.17
CA PHE A 149 11.09 -0.19 13.96
C PHE A 149 11.29 1.34 14.00
N PRO A 150 10.86 2.03 15.07
CA PRO A 150 10.90 3.50 15.11
C PRO A 150 12.33 4.08 15.01
N SER A 151 13.35 3.31 15.34
CA SER A 151 14.77 3.62 15.13
C SER A 151 15.14 3.82 13.65
N LEU A 152 14.40 3.18 12.72
CA LEU A 152 14.61 3.28 11.28
C LEU A 152 13.84 4.46 10.62
N ILE A 153 13.09 5.26 11.39
CA ILE A 153 12.40 6.45 10.84
C ILE A 153 13.38 7.43 10.17
N PRO A 154 14.57 7.72 10.74
CA PRO A 154 15.54 8.60 10.08
C PRO A 154 16.09 8.07 8.75
N ASN A 155 15.95 6.76 8.50
CA ASN A 155 16.40 6.12 7.27
C ASN A 155 15.37 6.22 6.13
N LEU A 156 14.12 6.59 6.43
CA LEU A 156 13.07 6.72 5.41
C LEU A 156 13.41 7.83 4.42
N LEU A 157 13.28 7.53 3.14
CA LEU A 157 13.39 8.50 2.05
C LEU A 157 12.25 9.54 2.18
N PRO A 158 12.55 10.83 2.42
CA PRO A 158 11.51 11.82 2.73
C PRO A 158 10.89 12.43 1.47
N PHE A 159 10.39 11.58 0.56
CA PHE A 159 9.74 12.00 -0.68
C PHE A 159 8.28 11.56 -0.73
N LEU A 160 7.47 12.35 -1.46
CA LEU A 160 6.08 12.00 -1.76
C LEU A 160 5.99 10.68 -2.53
N PRO A 161 4.91 9.89 -2.35
CA PRO A 161 4.72 8.69 -3.17
C PRO A 161 4.39 9.07 -4.64
N PRO A 162 4.70 8.19 -5.62
CA PRO A 162 4.48 8.45 -7.04
C PRO A 162 3.07 8.93 -7.39
N VAL A 163 2.05 8.39 -6.74
CA VAL A 163 0.65 8.79 -6.96
C VAL A 163 0.40 10.23 -6.57
N GLU A 164 0.99 10.69 -5.47
CA GLU A 164 0.82 12.07 -5.02
C GLU A 164 1.56 13.05 -5.92
N VAL A 165 2.75 12.67 -6.42
CA VAL A 165 3.48 13.46 -7.42
C VAL A 165 2.65 13.61 -8.70
N ALA A 166 2.03 12.53 -9.17
CA ALA A 166 1.14 12.56 -10.33
C ALA A 166 -0.09 13.42 -10.08
N ALA A 167 -0.76 13.28 -8.93
CA ALA A 167 -1.95 14.04 -8.58
C ALA A 167 -1.67 15.54 -8.47
N ARG A 168 -0.58 15.93 -7.79
CA ARG A 168 -0.15 17.33 -7.67
C ARG A 168 0.17 17.94 -9.04
N ASN A 169 0.76 17.16 -9.94
CA ASN A 169 1.04 17.65 -11.29
C ASN A 169 -0.25 17.90 -12.08
N VAL A 170 -1.21 16.99 -12.04
CA VAL A 170 -2.54 17.16 -12.66
C VAL A 170 -3.24 18.38 -12.07
N ARG A 171 -3.27 18.51 -10.76
CA ARG A 171 -3.91 19.64 -10.07
C ARG A 171 -3.27 20.98 -10.45
N THR A 172 -1.93 21.03 -10.52
CA THR A 172 -1.18 22.22 -10.93
C THR A 172 -1.48 22.58 -12.38
N TYR A 173 -1.54 21.59 -13.29
CA TYR A 173 -1.89 21.81 -14.68
C TYR A 173 -3.24 22.54 -14.82
N PHE A 174 -4.29 22.04 -14.16
CA PHE A 174 -5.61 22.65 -14.24
C PHE A 174 -5.67 24.02 -13.54
N ARG A 175 -4.95 24.23 -12.44
CA ARG A 175 -4.83 25.55 -11.80
C ARG A 175 -4.17 26.60 -12.71
N THR A 176 -3.17 26.17 -13.49
CA THR A 176 -2.41 27.09 -14.37
C THR A 176 -3.17 27.41 -15.66
N HIS A 177 -3.89 26.45 -16.24
CA HIS A 177 -4.53 26.58 -17.54
C HIS A 177 -6.03 26.89 -17.46
N GLY A 178 -6.65 26.73 -16.27
CA GLY A 178 -8.07 27.01 -16.06
C GLY A 178 -9.00 26.32 -17.06
N ARG A 179 -10.01 27.04 -17.55
CA ARG A 179 -10.97 26.52 -18.53
C ARG A 179 -10.32 26.07 -19.87
N ALA A 180 -9.20 26.69 -20.26
CA ALA A 180 -8.48 26.31 -21.48
C ALA A 180 -7.90 24.88 -21.43
N ALA A 181 -7.80 24.30 -20.22
CA ALA A 181 -7.39 22.91 -20.00
C ALA A 181 -8.56 21.91 -20.13
N ALA A 182 -9.82 22.38 -20.20
CA ALA A 182 -10.94 21.46 -20.38
C ALA A 182 -10.93 20.89 -21.81
N PRO A 183 -11.24 19.58 -21.99
CA PRO A 183 -11.41 18.99 -23.32
C PRO A 183 -12.45 19.77 -24.11
N SER A 184 -12.12 20.14 -25.37
CA SER A 184 -12.94 21.02 -26.21
C SER A 184 -14.29 20.43 -26.65
N ASP A 185 -14.52 19.16 -26.38
CA ASP A 185 -15.68 18.37 -26.80
C ASP A 185 -16.54 17.87 -25.62
N LEU A 186 -16.34 18.45 -24.41
CA LEU A 186 -17.30 18.22 -23.33
C LEU A 186 -18.67 18.78 -23.75
N SER A 187 -19.65 17.88 -23.87
CA SER A 187 -21.01 18.16 -24.39
C SER A 187 -21.91 18.94 -23.43
N PHE A 188 -21.38 19.41 -22.30
CA PHE A 188 -22.10 20.18 -21.30
C PHE A 188 -21.46 21.54 -21.07
N GLU A 189 -22.24 22.52 -20.65
CA GLU A 189 -21.74 23.83 -20.25
C GLU A 189 -20.78 23.67 -19.07
N VAL A 190 -19.48 23.68 -19.39
CA VAL A 190 -18.43 23.67 -18.37
C VAL A 190 -18.52 24.97 -17.59
N ARG A 191 -18.64 24.88 -16.28
CA ARG A 191 -18.59 26.03 -15.36
C ARG A 191 -17.33 26.83 -15.60
N ASP A 192 -17.31 28.12 -15.26
CA ASP A 192 -16.10 28.93 -15.37
C ASP A 192 -14.92 28.33 -14.58
N GLU A 193 -15.21 27.65 -13.45
CA GLU A 193 -14.28 26.84 -12.68
C GLU A 193 -14.79 25.39 -12.57
N PRO A 194 -14.36 24.50 -13.48
CA PRO A 194 -14.80 23.11 -13.45
C PRO A 194 -14.25 22.38 -12.21
N ARG A 195 -15.06 21.54 -11.60
CA ARG A 195 -14.64 20.64 -10.51
C ARG A 195 -13.88 19.47 -11.12
N ILE A 196 -12.57 19.43 -10.85
CA ILE A 196 -11.68 18.37 -11.33
C ILE A 196 -11.63 17.25 -10.30
N GLY A 197 -12.04 16.04 -10.68
CA GLY A 197 -11.86 14.83 -9.89
C GLY A 197 -10.62 14.07 -10.31
N ILE A 198 -9.77 13.72 -9.34
CA ILE A 198 -8.56 12.93 -9.52
C ILE A 198 -8.76 11.57 -8.86
N PHE A 199 -8.81 10.50 -9.65
CA PHE A 199 -9.20 9.17 -9.23
C PHE A 199 -8.05 8.19 -9.37
N PHE A 200 -7.55 7.69 -8.24
CA PHE A 200 -6.47 6.71 -8.23
C PHE A 200 -7.03 5.29 -8.40
N ILE A 201 -6.54 4.56 -9.39
CA ILE A 201 -6.88 3.16 -9.64
C ILE A 201 -5.78 2.29 -9.08
N SER A 202 -6.07 1.54 -8.00
CA SER A 202 -5.06 0.95 -7.11
C SER A 202 -5.28 -0.52 -6.78
N PRO A 203 -4.21 -1.34 -6.66
CA PRO A 203 -4.28 -2.70 -6.13
C PRO A 203 -4.12 -2.75 -4.60
N CYS A 204 -3.99 -1.59 -3.91
CA CYS A 204 -3.41 -1.53 -2.57
C CYS A 204 -4.38 -0.92 -1.54
N THR A 205 -4.74 -1.70 -0.54
CA THR A 205 -5.56 -1.28 0.61
C THR A 205 -4.89 -0.14 1.39
N SER A 206 -3.60 -0.25 1.71
CA SER A 206 -2.91 0.78 2.49
C SER A 206 -2.80 2.13 1.76
N LYS A 207 -2.87 2.15 0.42
CA LYS A 207 -2.94 3.40 -0.36
C LYS A 207 -4.30 4.08 -0.24
N VAL A 208 -5.39 3.30 -0.11
CA VAL A 208 -6.72 3.87 0.22
C VAL A 208 -6.66 4.61 1.55
N THR A 209 -6.07 3.99 2.57
CA THR A 209 -5.88 4.62 3.88
C THR A 209 -4.91 5.82 3.80
N ALA A 210 -3.83 5.73 3.02
CA ALA A 210 -2.83 6.79 2.90
C ALA A 210 -3.36 8.06 2.21
N ILE A 211 -4.29 7.93 1.26
CA ILE A 211 -4.97 9.09 0.65
C ILE A 211 -5.80 9.85 1.69
N ARG A 212 -6.46 9.14 2.60
CA ARG A 212 -7.30 9.75 3.66
C ARG A 212 -6.51 10.18 4.91
N SER A 213 -5.39 9.54 5.16
CA SER A 213 -4.47 9.83 6.28
C SER A 213 -3.04 9.78 5.77
N PRO A 214 -2.58 10.85 5.11
CA PRO A 214 -1.26 10.91 4.48
C PRO A 214 -0.11 10.74 5.46
N LEU A 215 1.04 10.31 4.92
CA LEU A 215 2.28 10.10 5.66
C LEU A 215 3.34 11.08 5.14
N GLY A 216 3.77 12.01 6.01
CA GLY A 216 4.77 13.02 5.67
C GLY A 216 4.24 14.28 4.97
N TYR A 217 2.94 14.36 4.67
CA TYR A 217 2.29 15.54 4.09
C TYR A 217 0.86 15.69 4.61
N SER A 218 0.33 16.92 4.56
CA SER A 218 -0.90 17.30 5.25
C SER A 218 -2.18 16.82 4.55
N LYS A 219 -2.20 16.82 3.22
CA LYS A 219 -3.39 16.48 2.42
C LYS A 219 -3.00 15.87 1.08
N SER A 220 -3.74 14.85 0.64
CA SER A 220 -3.65 14.30 -0.70
C SER A 220 -4.44 15.15 -1.71
N GLU A 221 -3.95 15.19 -2.95
CA GLU A 221 -4.66 15.78 -4.10
C GLU A 221 -5.51 14.74 -4.86
N VAL A 222 -5.56 13.50 -4.38
CA VAL A 222 -6.44 12.44 -4.90
C VAL A 222 -7.81 12.54 -4.21
N ASP A 223 -8.89 12.56 -4.99
CA ASP A 223 -10.25 12.70 -4.47
C ASP A 223 -10.88 11.37 -4.09
N ALA A 224 -10.58 10.27 -4.83
CA ALA A 224 -11.06 8.92 -4.49
C ALA A 224 -10.12 7.83 -5.02
N VAL A 225 -10.24 6.64 -4.43
CA VAL A 225 -9.45 5.45 -4.81
C VAL A 225 -10.38 4.31 -5.19
N PHE A 226 -10.27 3.85 -6.43
CA PHE A 226 -10.96 2.67 -6.95
C PHE A 226 -10.04 1.47 -6.98
N SER A 227 -10.56 0.30 -6.61
CA SER A 227 -9.77 -0.94 -6.70
C SER A 227 -9.69 -1.44 -8.14
N PHE A 228 -8.68 -2.26 -8.44
CA PHE A 228 -8.65 -2.96 -9.72
C PHE A 228 -9.90 -3.83 -9.92
N GLN A 229 -10.41 -4.43 -8.84
CA GLN A 229 -11.60 -5.27 -8.89
C GLN A 229 -12.84 -4.51 -9.33
N ASP A 230 -13.01 -3.25 -8.90
CA ASP A 230 -14.16 -2.41 -9.22
C ASP A 230 -14.26 -2.10 -10.72
N ILE A 231 -13.12 -1.89 -11.38
CA ILE A 231 -13.10 -1.48 -12.79
C ILE A 231 -12.75 -2.60 -13.77
N PHE A 232 -12.25 -3.75 -13.28
CA PHE A 232 -11.65 -4.80 -14.13
C PHE A 232 -12.63 -5.32 -15.18
N THR A 233 -13.86 -5.61 -14.80
CA THR A 233 -14.87 -6.17 -15.72
C THR A 233 -15.21 -5.19 -16.84
N SER A 234 -15.46 -3.92 -16.51
CA SER A 234 -15.74 -2.87 -17.49
C SER A 234 -14.56 -2.61 -18.41
N LEU A 235 -13.35 -2.58 -17.84
CA LEU A 235 -12.12 -2.35 -18.59
C LEU A 235 -11.82 -3.52 -19.53
N LYS A 236 -12.01 -4.76 -19.07
CA LYS A 236 -11.84 -5.97 -19.89
C LYS A 236 -12.86 -6.02 -21.03
N ALA A 237 -14.09 -5.63 -20.79
CA ALA A 237 -15.12 -5.53 -21.83
C ALA A 237 -14.76 -4.47 -22.89
N ALA A 238 -14.28 -3.30 -22.48
CA ALA A 238 -13.81 -2.26 -23.39
C ALA A 238 -12.62 -2.73 -24.24
N LEU A 239 -11.67 -3.44 -23.64
CA LEU A 239 -10.50 -4.01 -24.34
C LEU A 239 -10.91 -5.08 -25.35
N ALA A 240 -11.84 -5.99 -24.99
CA ALA A 240 -12.32 -7.08 -25.88
C ALA A 240 -13.19 -6.56 -27.01
N GLY A 241 -13.99 -5.52 -26.79
CA GLY A 241 -14.84 -4.86 -27.80
C GLY A 241 -14.07 -4.14 -28.89
N GLY A 242 -12.74 -4.26 -28.87
CA GLY A 242 -11.88 -3.57 -29.82
C GLY A 242 -12.08 -2.07 -29.69
N ALA A 243 -12.04 -1.57 -28.43
CA ALA A 243 -12.22 -0.15 -28.14
C ALA A 243 -11.47 0.69 -29.20
N LYS A 244 -12.10 0.82 -30.37
CA LYS A 244 -11.81 1.94 -31.22
C LYS A 244 -12.26 3.09 -30.34
N VAL A 245 -11.31 3.82 -29.79
CA VAL A 245 -11.56 5.23 -29.53
C VAL A 245 -12.12 5.70 -30.86
N LEU A 246 -13.45 5.66 -30.98
CA LEU A 246 -14.15 6.37 -32.04
C LEU A 246 -13.42 7.68 -32.06
N GLY A 247 -12.79 8.03 -33.19
CA GLY A 247 -12.01 9.23 -33.31
C GLY A 247 -12.79 10.43 -32.79
N THR A 248 -12.94 10.46 -31.46
CA THR A 248 -13.27 11.69 -30.78
C THR A 248 -12.05 12.51 -31.09
N GLY A 249 -12.17 13.56 -31.83
CA GLY A 249 -11.11 14.53 -32.09
C GLY A 249 -10.56 15.15 -30.81
N ARG A 250 -10.72 14.46 -29.66
CA ARG A 250 -10.33 14.83 -28.32
C ARG A 250 -8.82 14.96 -28.26
N LYS A 251 -8.36 16.17 -28.24
CA LYS A 251 -6.98 16.50 -27.98
C LYS A 251 -6.62 16.00 -26.59
N GLN A 252 -5.66 15.08 -26.49
CA GLN A 252 -5.14 14.66 -25.19
C GLN A 252 -4.50 15.85 -24.50
N LEU A 253 -4.88 16.11 -23.25
CA LEU A 253 -4.32 17.18 -22.43
C LEU A 253 -2.91 16.82 -21.93
N PHE A 254 -2.68 15.55 -21.65
CA PHE A 254 -1.43 15.06 -21.12
C PHE A 254 -0.62 14.27 -22.15
N PRO A 255 0.71 14.35 -22.09
CA PRO A 255 1.57 13.63 -23.03
C PRO A 255 1.30 12.13 -22.98
N ARG A 256 1.41 11.48 -24.13
CA ARG A 256 1.31 10.03 -24.23
C ARG A 256 2.41 9.34 -23.43
N MET A 257 2.24 8.04 -23.21
CA MET A 257 3.08 7.16 -22.39
C MET A 257 4.56 7.07 -22.80
N ALA A 258 5.02 7.83 -23.79
CA ALA A 258 6.41 7.88 -24.19
C ALA A 258 7.30 8.41 -23.06
N GLY A 259 8.41 7.77 -22.76
CA GLY A 259 9.31 8.17 -21.71
C GLY A 259 9.01 7.54 -20.32
N LEU A 260 8.01 6.67 -20.16
CA LEU A 260 7.56 6.17 -18.86
C LEU A 260 8.13 4.79 -18.46
N GLY A 261 8.89 4.09 -19.30
CA GLY A 261 9.31 2.71 -19.06
C GLY A 261 9.92 2.45 -17.70
N ARG A 262 10.90 3.25 -17.27
CA ARG A 262 11.49 3.17 -15.93
C ARG A 262 10.44 3.37 -14.83
N GLY A 263 9.48 4.27 -15.03
CA GLY A 263 8.38 4.50 -14.09
C GLY A 263 7.42 3.32 -13.96
N PHE A 264 7.15 2.58 -15.05
CA PHE A 264 6.37 1.35 -14.99
C PHE A 264 7.05 0.28 -14.12
N GLY A 265 8.38 0.23 -14.15
CA GLY A 265 9.18 -0.70 -13.35
C GLY A 265 8.85 -0.66 -11.86
N TRP A 266 8.56 0.50 -11.29
CA TRP A 266 8.25 0.68 -9.87
C TRP A 266 7.04 -0.13 -9.37
N ALA A 267 6.25 -0.69 -10.27
CA ALA A 267 5.13 -1.58 -9.90
C ALA A 267 5.56 -2.97 -9.42
N ARG A 268 6.78 -3.37 -9.66
CA ARG A 268 7.33 -4.68 -9.31
C ARG A 268 8.55 -4.57 -8.40
N SER A 269 8.86 -5.65 -7.70
CA SER A 269 10.13 -5.80 -6.98
C SER A 269 11.30 -5.67 -7.95
N ASP A 270 12.39 -5.06 -7.50
CA ASP A 270 13.59 -4.64 -8.24
C ASP A 270 13.37 -3.48 -9.23
N GLY A 271 12.15 -2.97 -9.37
CA GLY A 271 11.85 -1.99 -10.41
C GLY A 271 12.33 -0.59 -10.10
N GLU A 272 12.28 -0.19 -8.85
CA GLU A 272 12.85 1.07 -8.37
C GLU A 272 14.38 1.03 -8.46
N LEU A 273 15.01 -0.07 -8.02
CA LEU A 273 16.46 -0.25 -8.11
C LEU A 273 16.97 -0.28 -9.55
N GLU A 274 16.28 -0.99 -10.45
CA GLU A 274 16.64 -0.98 -11.88
C GLU A 274 16.56 0.45 -12.44
N ALA A 275 15.55 1.24 -12.06
CA ALA A 275 15.40 2.61 -12.51
C ALA A 275 16.53 3.53 -11.98
N LEU A 276 16.93 3.34 -10.72
CA LEU A 276 17.99 4.10 -10.06
C LEU A 276 19.39 3.65 -10.45
N SER A 277 19.55 2.41 -10.95
CA SER A 277 20.84 1.82 -11.34
C SER A 277 21.89 1.89 -10.21
N LEU A 278 21.49 1.54 -8.97
CA LEU A 278 22.32 1.66 -7.76
C LEU A 278 23.06 0.35 -7.44
N PRO A 279 24.41 0.33 -7.52
CA PRO A 279 25.20 -0.81 -7.08
C PRO A 279 25.10 -1.02 -5.56
N GLY A 280 25.04 -2.28 -5.11
CA GLY A 280 25.01 -2.63 -3.69
C GLY A 280 23.69 -2.38 -2.98
N ALA A 281 22.67 -1.86 -3.69
CA ALA A 281 21.34 -1.70 -3.14
C ALA A 281 20.58 -3.04 -3.06
N VAL A 282 19.61 -3.14 -2.17
CA VAL A 282 18.83 -4.37 -1.92
C VAL A 282 17.35 -4.14 -2.19
N SER A 283 16.71 -5.06 -2.90
CA SER A 283 15.27 -5.13 -3.04
C SER A 283 14.72 -6.29 -2.22
N VAL A 284 13.66 -6.04 -1.45
CA VAL A 284 12.97 -7.04 -0.66
C VAL A 284 11.46 -6.91 -0.85
N ASP A 285 10.78 -8.04 -1.09
CA ASP A 285 9.34 -8.10 -1.21
C ASP A 285 8.70 -9.20 -0.35
N GLY A 286 7.43 -8.98 0.00
CA GLY A 286 6.72 -9.79 0.97
C GLY A 286 6.96 -9.36 2.42
N ILE A 287 5.87 -9.10 3.15
CA ILE A 287 5.93 -8.45 4.47
C ILE A 287 6.81 -9.20 5.48
N SER A 288 6.84 -10.51 5.45
CA SER A 288 7.69 -11.31 6.36
C SER A 288 9.17 -11.15 6.05
N ASN A 289 9.55 -11.08 4.77
CA ASN A 289 10.92 -10.84 4.34
C ASN A 289 11.36 -9.41 4.70
N VAL A 290 10.48 -8.44 4.52
CA VAL A 290 10.72 -7.03 4.93
C VAL A 290 11.00 -6.95 6.42
N ILE A 291 10.21 -7.65 7.24
CA ILE A 291 10.41 -7.68 8.70
C ILE A 291 11.77 -8.29 9.04
N ALA A 292 12.12 -9.44 8.45
CA ALA A 292 13.40 -10.10 8.72
C ALA A 292 14.59 -9.20 8.37
N LEU A 293 14.52 -8.49 7.24
CA LEU A 293 15.56 -7.52 6.85
C LEU A 293 15.64 -6.35 7.83
N PHE A 294 14.51 -5.82 8.26
CA PHE A 294 14.48 -4.69 9.20
C PHE A 294 14.94 -5.07 10.61
N GLU A 295 14.69 -6.29 11.05
CA GLU A 295 15.24 -6.82 12.31
C GLU A 295 16.78 -6.87 12.28
N GLU A 296 17.39 -7.22 11.14
CA GLU A 296 18.84 -7.19 10.98
C GLU A 296 19.38 -5.75 10.93
N LEU A 297 18.70 -4.84 10.24
CA LEU A 297 19.04 -3.42 10.19
C LEU A 297 18.98 -2.77 11.58
N ASP A 298 17.89 -3.02 12.31
CA ASP A 298 17.65 -2.48 13.65
C ASP A 298 18.71 -2.98 14.66
N ASN A 299 19.21 -4.20 14.43
CA ASN A 299 20.32 -4.78 15.19
C ASN A 299 21.72 -4.33 14.70
N GLY A 300 21.81 -3.39 13.77
CA GLY A 300 23.08 -2.83 13.28
C GLY A 300 23.94 -3.76 12.44
N LYS A 301 23.34 -4.80 11.80
CA LYS A 301 24.10 -5.81 11.05
C LYS A 301 24.32 -5.46 9.57
N LEU A 302 23.52 -4.61 8.98
CA LEU A 302 23.54 -4.33 7.53
C LEU A 302 23.89 -2.86 7.28
N THR A 303 25.14 -2.48 7.59
CA THR A 303 25.60 -1.07 7.56
C THR A 303 26.01 -0.57 6.18
N ASP A 304 26.33 -1.48 5.24
CA ASP A 304 26.94 -1.12 3.95
C ASP A 304 25.95 -1.07 2.78
N ILE A 305 24.64 -1.15 3.05
CA ILE A 305 23.59 -1.10 2.02
C ILE A 305 23.19 0.36 1.78
N PRO A 306 23.50 0.95 0.62
CA PRO A 306 23.20 2.36 0.38
C PRO A 306 21.71 2.65 0.25
N TYR A 307 20.93 1.68 -0.27
CA TYR A 307 19.50 1.86 -0.53
C TYR A 307 18.74 0.55 -0.42
N ILE A 308 17.52 0.61 0.11
CA ILE A 308 16.63 -0.54 0.28
C ILE A 308 15.28 -0.23 -0.37
N GLU A 309 14.96 -0.95 -1.43
CA GLU A 309 13.61 -1.03 -1.97
C GLU A 309 12.82 -2.07 -1.18
N ALA A 310 11.89 -1.64 -0.31
CA ALA A 310 11.07 -2.53 0.50
C ALA A 310 9.59 -2.48 0.09
N LEU A 311 9.04 -3.63 -0.31
CA LEU A 311 7.67 -3.76 -0.78
C LEU A 311 6.92 -4.84 0.02
N ALA A 312 5.80 -4.49 0.63
CA ALA A 312 5.05 -5.41 1.49
C ALA A 312 4.35 -6.58 0.76
N CYS A 313 4.08 -6.42 -0.55
CA CYS A 313 3.36 -7.40 -1.33
C CYS A 313 4.30 -8.31 -2.12
N PRO A 314 4.00 -9.63 -2.28
CA PRO A 314 4.80 -10.53 -3.11
C PRO A 314 4.89 -10.06 -4.56
N GLY A 315 6.11 -9.94 -5.08
CA GLY A 315 6.40 -9.44 -6.43
C GLY A 315 6.26 -7.92 -6.59
N GLY A 316 5.97 -7.18 -5.51
CA GLY A 316 5.72 -5.75 -5.53
C GLY A 316 4.23 -5.38 -5.61
N CYS A 317 3.91 -4.14 -6.07
CA CYS A 317 2.53 -3.67 -6.16
C CYS A 317 1.65 -4.51 -7.10
N VAL A 318 2.23 -5.23 -8.05
CA VAL A 318 1.50 -6.18 -8.93
C VAL A 318 0.78 -7.29 -8.15
N GLY A 319 1.27 -7.64 -6.94
CA GLY A 319 0.66 -8.60 -6.03
C GLY A 319 -0.16 -7.96 -4.92
N GLY A 320 -0.66 -6.74 -5.09
CA GLY A 320 -1.50 -6.06 -4.11
C GLY A 320 -2.77 -6.82 -3.74
N PRO A 321 -3.37 -6.57 -2.54
CA PRO A 321 -4.55 -7.32 -2.08
C PRO A 321 -5.80 -7.17 -2.97
N MET A 322 -5.88 -6.08 -3.74
CA MET A 322 -6.98 -5.81 -4.67
C MET A 322 -6.59 -6.06 -6.14
N ALA A 323 -5.42 -6.69 -6.39
CA ALA A 323 -5.04 -7.17 -7.72
C ALA A 323 -5.89 -8.36 -8.14
N VAL A 324 -5.99 -8.60 -9.46
CA VAL A 324 -6.80 -9.68 -10.04
C VAL A 324 -5.95 -10.75 -10.72
N ALA A 325 -4.76 -10.40 -11.24
CA ALA A 325 -3.86 -11.34 -11.89
C ALA A 325 -2.91 -12.02 -10.89
N ASN A 326 -2.38 -13.17 -11.30
CA ASN A 326 -1.28 -13.82 -10.58
C ASN A 326 -0.06 -12.87 -10.54
N PRO A 327 0.53 -12.61 -9.35
CA PRO A 327 1.60 -11.62 -9.19
C PRO A 327 2.86 -11.95 -10.01
N HIS A 328 3.19 -13.22 -10.20
CA HIS A 328 4.37 -13.62 -10.98
C HIS A 328 4.17 -13.35 -12.48
N VAL A 329 2.97 -13.60 -13.00
CA VAL A 329 2.62 -13.28 -14.40
C VAL A 329 2.61 -11.76 -14.59
N ALA A 330 1.93 -11.03 -13.71
CA ALA A 330 1.86 -9.57 -13.76
C ALA A 330 3.26 -8.92 -13.65
N ARG A 331 4.14 -9.44 -12.79
CA ARG A 331 5.55 -8.99 -12.66
C ARG A 331 6.30 -9.14 -14.00
N THR A 332 6.15 -10.30 -14.66
CA THR A 332 6.79 -10.55 -15.95
C THR A 332 6.30 -9.59 -17.03
N THR A 333 4.99 -9.35 -17.08
CA THR A 333 4.39 -8.38 -18.01
C THR A 333 4.92 -6.96 -17.77
N ILE A 334 4.95 -6.50 -16.53
CA ILE A 334 5.50 -5.16 -16.20
C ILE A 334 6.99 -5.08 -16.53
N LYS A 335 7.77 -6.15 -16.31
CA LYS A 335 9.18 -6.19 -16.69
C LYS A 335 9.37 -6.04 -18.21
N ALA A 336 8.50 -6.64 -19.00
CA ALA A 336 8.52 -6.47 -20.46
C ALA A 336 8.15 -5.03 -20.84
N ILE A 337 7.09 -4.47 -20.25
CA ILE A 337 6.64 -3.09 -20.50
C ILE A 337 7.73 -2.07 -20.15
N SER A 338 8.41 -2.24 -19.01
CA SER A 338 9.46 -1.31 -18.57
C SER A 338 10.68 -1.23 -19.49
N ARG A 339 10.82 -2.22 -20.39
CA ARG A 339 11.91 -2.29 -21.38
C ARG A 339 11.53 -1.75 -22.77
N LEU A 340 10.24 -1.50 -23.02
CA LEU A 340 9.73 -1.05 -24.34
C LEU A 340 10.11 0.39 -24.69
N GLU A 341 11.02 1.00 -23.99
CA GLU A 341 11.20 2.39 -24.00
C GLU A 341 12.49 2.95 -24.47
N SER A 342 12.47 4.03 -25.15
CA SER A 342 13.66 4.62 -25.73
C SER A 342 13.72 6.13 -25.87
N ALA A 343 12.78 6.90 -25.51
CA ALA A 343 12.92 8.34 -25.64
C ALA A 343 13.08 9.02 -24.27
N ASP A 344 14.27 9.51 -23.97
CA ASP A 344 14.53 10.44 -22.86
C ASP A 344 13.82 11.78 -23.16
N SER A 345 12.51 11.81 -22.87
CA SER A 345 11.83 13.10 -22.75
C SER A 345 12.14 13.66 -21.36
N GLU A 346 12.64 14.89 -21.29
CA GLU A 346 12.77 15.59 -20.02
C GLU A 346 11.39 15.74 -19.37
N ILE A 347 11.16 14.95 -18.31
CA ILE A 347 9.95 15.00 -17.51
C ILE A 347 10.33 15.70 -16.20
N ARG A 348 9.67 16.83 -15.87
CA ARG A 348 9.95 17.60 -14.66
C ARG A 348 8.68 17.81 -13.84
N ALA A 349 8.80 17.82 -12.52
CA ALA A 349 7.75 18.30 -11.65
C ALA A 349 7.50 19.79 -11.87
N GLN A 350 6.23 20.19 -11.89
CA GLN A 350 5.85 21.58 -12.16
C GLN A 350 5.41 22.27 -10.86
N GLY A 351 6.27 23.14 -10.30
CA GLY A 351 5.86 24.13 -9.32
C GLY A 351 5.49 23.64 -7.91
N PHE A 352 5.91 22.41 -7.50
CA PHE A 352 5.70 21.91 -6.14
C PHE A 352 6.91 21.10 -5.64
N SER A 353 7.03 20.99 -4.30
CA SER A 353 8.08 20.19 -3.65
C SER A 353 7.76 18.71 -3.73
N LEU A 354 8.78 17.89 -4.03
CA LEU A 354 8.70 16.42 -3.99
C LEU A 354 8.96 15.87 -2.57
N ALA A 355 9.56 16.67 -1.70
CA ALA A 355 9.89 16.26 -0.35
C ALA A 355 8.64 16.25 0.56
N TRP A 356 8.70 15.45 1.61
CA TRP A 356 7.74 15.51 2.70
C TRP A 356 7.69 16.89 3.35
N GLU A 357 6.52 17.26 3.85
CA GLU A 357 6.29 18.52 4.59
C GLU A 357 6.77 18.38 6.04
N PHE A 358 6.72 17.16 6.58
CA PHE A 358 7.16 16.83 7.94
C PHE A 358 7.59 15.37 8.04
N SER A 359 8.44 15.06 9.02
CA SER A 359 8.84 13.69 9.32
C SER A 359 7.68 12.90 9.93
N VAL A 360 7.55 11.62 9.58
CA VAL A 360 6.55 10.75 10.19
C VAL A 360 6.92 10.45 11.64
N PRO A 361 5.99 10.64 12.61
CA PRO A 361 6.29 10.35 14.02
C PRO A 361 6.27 8.84 14.29
N PRO A 362 6.99 8.35 15.31
CA PRO A 362 6.80 7.00 15.81
C PRO A 362 5.37 6.82 16.33
N LYS A 363 4.82 5.62 16.17
CA LYS A 363 3.48 5.26 16.63
C LYS A 363 3.58 4.11 17.64
N PRO A 364 3.89 4.38 18.92
CA PRO A 364 4.08 3.35 19.92
C PRO A 364 2.73 2.73 20.28
N VAL A 365 2.43 1.55 19.72
CA VAL A 365 1.19 0.80 20.00
C VAL A 365 1.39 -0.33 21.00
N MET A 366 2.65 -0.60 21.38
CA MET A 366 3.02 -1.62 22.36
C MET A 366 3.12 -1.05 23.78
N VAL A 367 2.51 0.12 24.02
CA VAL A 367 2.47 0.72 25.36
C VAL A 367 1.52 -0.10 26.25
N LEU A 368 2.06 -0.63 27.33
CA LEU A 368 1.28 -1.37 28.33
C LEU A 368 0.46 -0.44 29.21
N HIS A 369 1.09 0.65 29.70
CA HIS A 369 0.44 1.69 30.49
C HIS A 369 1.06 3.07 30.24
N ARG A 370 0.32 4.15 30.54
CA ARG A 370 0.81 5.54 30.38
C ARG A 370 1.84 5.91 31.45
N ASP A 371 1.64 5.44 32.67
CA ASP A 371 2.60 5.57 33.77
C ASP A 371 3.74 4.57 33.59
N MET A 372 4.99 5.01 33.74
CA MET A 372 6.18 4.20 33.50
C MET A 372 6.35 3.09 34.55
N ALA A 373 6.02 3.37 35.82
CA ALA A 373 6.16 2.38 36.88
C ALA A 373 5.15 1.25 36.71
N GLU A 374 3.90 1.60 36.38
CA GLU A 374 2.86 0.64 36.05
C GLU A 374 3.17 -0.14 34.77
N ALA A 375 3.70 0.52 33.74
CA ALA A 375 4.14 -0.15 32.50
C ALA A 375 5.24 -1.19 32.76
N LEU A 376 6.21 -0.89 33.62
CA LEU A 376 7.25 -1.83 34.02
C LEU A 376 6.68 -3.02 34.82
N ALA A 377 5.81 -2.76 35.81
CA ALA A 377 5.16 -3.83 36.56
C ALA A 377 4.30 -4.74 35.67
N MET A 378 3.58 -4.16 34.71
CA MET A 378 2.84 -4.93 33.69
C MET A 378 3.78 -5.73 32.80
N ALA A 379 4.94 -5.20 32.42
CA ALA A 379 5.92 -5.90 31.60
C ALA A 379 6.51 -7.11 32.36
N GLU A 380 6.88 -6.96 33.63
CA GLU A 380 7.34 -8.07 34.48
C GLU A 380 6.27 -9.16 34.64
N SER A 381 5.02 -8.73 34.87
CA SER A 381 3.88 -9.65 34.96
C SER A 381 3.66 -10.38 33.62
N MET A 382 3.77 -9.68 32.51
CA MET A 382 3.64 -10.27 31.17
C MET A 382 4.72 -11.32 30.90
N GLU A 383 6.00 -11.03 31.24
CA GLU A 383 7.09 -12.00 31.08
C GLU A 383 6.88 -13.24 31.99
N THR A 384 6.37 -13.04 33.20
CA THR A 384 6.05 -14.14 34.13
C THR A 384 4.94 -15.02 33.56
N ILE A 385 3.86 -14.40 33.07
CA ILE A 385 2.74 -15.13 32.47
C ILE A 385 3.18 -15.84 31.19
N ALA A 386 4.01 -15.19 30.34
CA ALA A 386 4.51 -15.79 29.11
C ALA A 386 5.33 -17.07 29.39
N LYS A 387 6.14 -17.08 30.46
CA LYS A 387 6.89 -18.27 30.90
C LYS A 387 6.00 -19.40 31.45
N GLU A 388 4.86 -19.06 32.03
CA GLU A 388 3.88 -20.04 32.53
C GLU A 388 3.02 -20.64 31.40
N LEU A 389 2.95 -20.02 30.26
CA LEU A 389 2.23 -20.50 29.10
C LEU A 389 3.06 -21.57 28.37
N PRO A 390 2.44 -22.50 27.60
CA PRO A 390 3.12 -23.63 26.97
C PRO A 390 4.19 -23.27 25.92
N GLY A 391 4.27 -22.02 25.46
CA GLY A 391 5.25 -21.57 24.45
C GLY A 391 5.05 -22.15 23.05
N LEU A 392 3.91 -22.78 22.77
CA LEU A 392 3.64 -23.44 21.47
C LEU A 392 3.22 -22.46 20.38
N ASP A 393 2.87 -21.23 20.77
CA ASP A 393 2.39 -20.19 19.85
C ASP A 393 1.30 -20.66 18.88
N CYS A 394 0.46 -21.61 19.31
CA CYS A 394 -0.48 -22.34 18.46
C CYS A 394 -1.65 -21.49 17.95
N GLY A 395 -1.99 -20.38 18.66
CA GLY A 395 -3.10 -19.48 18.30
C GLY A 395 -4.50 -20.01 18.65
N ALA A 396 -4.62 -21.18 19.27
CA ALA A 396 -5.90 -21.81 19.61
C ALA A 396 -6.74 -20.96 20.58
N CYS A 397 -6.10 -20.18 21.46
CA CYS A 397 -6.73 -19.21 22.35
C CYS A 397 -7.23 -17.93 21.65
N GLY A 398 -6.98 -17.78 20.34
CA GLY A 398 -7.32 -16.60 19.56
C GLY A 398 -6.35 -15.42 19.67
N ALA A 399 -5.21 -15.59 20.36
CA ALA A 399 -4.06 -14.69 20.29
C ALA A 399 -3.01 -15.25 19.29
N PRO A 400 -2.20 -14.42 18.61
CA PRO A 400 -1.25 -14.89 17.61
C PRO A 400 -0.14 -15.80 18.16
N ASP A 401 0.32 -15.52 19.39
CA ASP A 401 1.34 -16.28 20.10
C ASP A 401 1.09 -16.21 21.63
N CYS A 402 1.89 -16.92 22.41
CA CYS A 402 1.76 -16.96 23.86
C CYS A 402 2.10 -15.61 24.51
N ARG A 403 3.04 -14.85 23.96
CA ARG A 403 3.39 -13.51 24.45
C ARG A 403 2.24 -12.51 24.25
N ALA A 404 1.56 -12.56 23.10
CA ALA A 404 0.37 -11.75 22.85
C ALA A 404 -0.81 -12.13 23.75
N LEU A 405 -0.96 -13.41 24.12
CA LEU A 405 -1.93 -13.80 25.13
C LEU A 405 -1.56 -13.23 26.50
N ALA A 406 -0.28 -13.29 26.89
CA ALA A 406 0.19 -12.70 28.15
C ALA A 406 -0.05 -11.18 28.19
N GLU A 407 0.17 -10.47 27.06
CA GLU A 407 -0.17 -9.05 26.94
C GLU A 407 -1.67 -8.80 27.12
N ASP A 408 -2.52 -9.60 26.47
CA ASP A 408 -3.97 -9.49 26.61
C ASP A 408 -4.42 -9.74 28.07
N ILE A 409 -3.76 -10.67 28.79
CA ILE A 409 -4.06 -10.98 30.20
C ILE A 409 -3.71 -9.79 31.11
N VAL A 410 -2.50 -9.21 30.99
CA VAL A 410 -2.11 -8.08 31.84
C VAL A 410 -2.94 -6.83 31.57
N LYS A 411 -3.50 -6.70 30.36
CA LYS A 411 -4.45 -5.65 29.97
C LYS A 411 -5.90 -5.95 30.38
N GLY A 412 -6.18 -7.10 30.99
CA GLY A 412 -7.54 -7.50 31.38
C GLY A 412 -8.44 -7.91 30.22
N LEU A 413 -7.88 -8.17 29.02
CA LEU A 413 -8.60 -8.54 27.80
C LEU A 413 -8.73 -10.04 27.60
N ALA A 414 -7.99 -10.84 28.40
CA ALA A 414 -7.99 -12.30 28.37
C ALA A 414 -7.69 -12.86 29.77
N ARG A 415 -7.81 -14.19 29.92
CA ARG A 415 -7.50 -14.91 31.14
C ARG A 415 -6.53 -16.05 30.85
N LYS A 416 -5.83 -16.56 31.88
CA LYS A 416 -4.94 -17.72 31.74
C LYS A 416 -5.69 -18.97 31.26
N GLU A 417 -6.96 -19.10 31.63
CA GLU A 417 -7.87 -20.19 31.27
C GLU A 417 -8.28 -20.15 29.79
N ASP A 418 -8.05 -19.05 29.07
CA ASP A 418 -8.29 -19.00 27.63
C ASP A 418 -7.27 -19.86 26.84
N CYS A 419 -6.13 -20.24 27.46
CA CYS A 419 -5.17 -21.15 26.88
C CYS A 419 -5.69 -22.61 26.93
N LEU A 420 -6.19 -23.10 25.79
CA LEU A 420 -6.77 -24.46 25.69
C LEU A 420 -5.76 -25.56 26.01
N ILE A 421 -4.49 -25.39 25.74
CA ILE A 421 -3.45 -26.37 26.06
C ILE A 421 -3.26 -26.47 27.56
N ARG A 422 -3.13 -25.31 28.24
CA ARG A 422 -3.01 -25.27 29.71
C ARG A 422 -4.25 -25.83 30.41
N MET A 423 -5.45 -25.52 29.93
CA MET A 423 -6.69 -26.09 30.45
C MET A 423 -6.70 -27.61 30.38
N ARG A 424 -6.24 -28.17 29.28
CA ARG A 424 -6.15 -29.63 29.08
C ARG A 424 -5.12 -30.26 30.02
N GLU A 425 -3.96 -29.65 30.20
CA GLU A 425 -2.91 -30.13 31.11
C GLU A 425 -3.36 -30.10 32.58
N GLN A 426 -4.15 -29.12 32.97
CA GLN A 426 -4.69 -29.00 34.33
C GLN A 426 -5.93 -29.89 34.59
N GLY A 427 -6.33 -30.74 33.62
CA GLY A 427 -7.46 -31.65 33.77
C GLY A 427 -8.84 -30.99 33.78
N CYS A 428 -8.92 -29.69 33.44
CA CYS A 428 -10.17 -28.94 33.41
C CYS A 428 -11.06 -29.24 32.21
N LEU A 429 -10.56 -29.95 31.19
CA LEU A 429 -11.36 -30.52 30.12
C LEU A 429 -11.76 -31.95 30.55
N GLN A 430 -12.89 -32.05 31.21
CA GLN A 430 -13.50 -33.38 31.46
C GLN A 430 -13.71 -34.07 30.11
N LYS A 431 -13.34 -35.35 30.09
CA LYS A 431 -13.65 -36.27 29.03
C LYS A 431 -15.17 -36.48 28.99
N ASP A 432 -15.89 -35.63 28.27
CA ASP A 432 -17.20 -36.01 27.76
C ASP A 432 -16.94 -36.80 26.48
N ALA A 433 -16.86 -38.12 26.67
CA ALA A 433 -16.81 -39.16 25.65
C ALA A 433 -18.22 -39.45 25.16
#